data_ad145074fefb20853a6c3fd9d17971c7
#
_entry.id   ad145074fefb20853a6c3fd9d17971c7
#
_cell.length_a   1.000
_cell.length_b   1.000
_cell.length_c   1.000
_cell.angle_alpha   90.00
_cell.angle_beta   90.00
_cell.angle_gamma   90.00
#
_symmetry.space_group_name_H-M   'P 1'
#
loop_
_entity.id
_entity.type
_entity.pdbx_description
1 polymer ?
#
loop_
_entity_poly.entity_id
_entity_poly.type
_entity_poly.pdbx_seq_one_letter_code
_entity_poly.pdbx_strand_id
1 'polypeptide(L)'
;MRFIGGLQLDDFVDDSFGTHVGKDAPQRVVIEFSRERAAYARGRIWHRTQHIEEQSNGTILLTFMCKNLLPVVSWVLAWGPHARVVEPILLADQVVDELDRARLQYPRQ
;
A
#
# COMPACT_ATOMS: atom_id res chain seq x y z
N MET A 1 6.76 17.42 -4.87
CA MET A 1 6.35 16.94 -4.35
C MET A 1 6.63 15.94 -4.32
N ARG A 2 6.50 15.58 -3.96
CA ARG A 2 6.76 14.63 -3.82
C ARG A 2 5.94 13.90 -4.16
N PHE A 3 5.89 13.19 -4.52
CA PHE A 3 5.07 12.62 -5.01
C PHE A 3 4.70 11.64 -4.07
N ILE A 4 3.73 11.05 -4.27
CA ILE A 4 3.22 10.13 -3.47
C ILE A 4 4.18 9.16 -3.04
N GLY A 5 4.98 8.74 -3.88
CA GLY A 5 5.96 7.80 -3.48
C GLY A 5 6.84 8.34 -2.40
N GLY A 6 6.83 9.62 -2.24
CA GLY A 6 7.64 10.20 -1.20
C GLY A 6 6.98 10.26 0.14
N LEU A 7 5.72 9.90 0.21
CA LEU A 7 5.04 9.97 1.46
C LEU A 7 5.31 8.71 2.25
N GLN A 8 5.52 8.86 3.52
CA GLN A 8 5.72 7.71 4.35
C GLN A 8 4.40 7.28 4.91
N LEU A 9 4.19 6.01 4.97
CA LEU A 9 2.92 5.52 5.48
C LEU A 9 2.69 5.90 6.93
N ASP A 10 3.74 6.05 7.69
CA ASP A 10 3.59 6.47 9.07
C ASP A 10 2.85 7.77 9.19
N ASP A 11 2.98 8.64 8.23
CA ASP A 11 2.32 9.92 8.29
C ASP A 11 0.83 9.78 8.13
N PHE A 12 0.38 8.69 7.55
CA PHE A 12 -1.03 8.52 7.30
C PHE A 12 -1.68 7.44 8.14
N VAL A 13 -0.94 6.40 8.47
CA VAL A 13 -1.57 5.29 9.13
C VAL A 13 -1.21 5.14 10.57
N ASP A 14 -0.48 6.08 11.08
CA ASP A 14 -0.09 6.01 12.43
C ASP A 14 -1.21 6.50 13.30
N ASP A 15 -1.06 6.37 14.57
CA ASP A 15 -2.06 6.77 15.45
C ASP A 15 -2.42 8.15 15.45
N SER A 16 -1.71 8.95 14.75
CA SER A 16 -2.12 10.33 14.72
C SER A 16 -3.50 10.44 14.20
N PHE A 17 -3.97 9.43 13.51
CA PHE A 17 -5.28 9.56 13.01
C PHE A 17 -6.15 8.91 13.98
N GLY A 18 -5.61 8.45 14.97
CA GLY A 18 -6.34 7.69 15.72
C GLY A 18 -7.16 8.21 16.68
N THR A 19 -7.54 9.20 16.44
CA THR A 19 -8.39 9.71 17.33
C THR A 19 -9.45 8.79 17.56
N HIS A 20 -9.74 8.01 16.69
CA HIS A 20 -10.85 7.33 16.92
C HIS A 20 -10.46 6.13 17.52
N VAL A 21 -10.05 6.07 18.20
CA VAL A 21 -9.87 5.15 18.89
C VAL A 21 -9.93 3.88 18.85
N GLY A 22 -9.47 3.51 18.94
CA GLY A 22 -9.36 2.36 19.07
C GLY A 22 -10.12 1.21 19.04
N LYS A 23 -11.13 1.29 18.57
CA LYS A 23 -11.86 0.25 18.48
C LYS A 23 -11.32 -0.60 17.46
N ASP A 24 -10.64 -0.12 16.51
CA ASP A 24 -10.16 -0.91 15.44
C ASP A 24 -8.78 -1.40 15.75
N ALA A 25 -8.59 -2.66 15.78
CA ALA A 25 -7.29 -3.23 15.96
C ALA A 25 -6.50 -3.07 14.68
N PRO A 26 -5.19 -2.97 14.77
CA PRO A 26 -4.38 -2.90 13.58
C PRO A 26 -4.54 -4.17 12.75
N GLN A 27 -4.53 -4.01 11.46
CA GLN A 27 -4.64 -5.14 10.55
C GLN A 27 -3.31 -5.35 9.86
N ARG A 28 -3.05 -6.59 9.54
CA ARG A 28 -1.85 -6.93 8.80
C ARG A 28 -2.07 -6.60 7.34
N VAL A 29 -1.15 -5.82 6.77
CA VAL A 29 -1.22 -5.47 5.36
C VAL A 29 -0.01 -6.04 4.67
N VAL A 30 -0.20 -6.69 3.54
CA VAL A 30 0.89 -7.26 2.77
C VAL A 30 0.77 -6.76 1.34
N ILE A 31 1.82 -6.12 0.86
CA ILE A 31 1.88 -5.57 -0.49
C ILE A 31 3.04 -6.23 -1.22
N GLU A 32 2.79 -6.70 -2.44
CA GLU A 32 3.84 -7.26 -3.25
C GLU A 32 4.30 -6.21 -4.26
N PHE A 33 5.62 -6.01 -4.36
CA PHE A 33 6.16 -5.08 -5.33
C PHE A 33 6.82 -5.85 -6.45
N SER A 34 6.67 -5.34 -7.67
CA SER A 34 7.23 -5.99 -8.85
C SER A 34 8.74 -6.03 -8.79
N ARG A 35 9.33 -6.90 -9.60
CA ARG A 35 10.77 -6.96 -9.69
C ARG A 35 11.36 -5.62 -10.08
N GLU A 36 10.68 -4.89 -10.95
CA GLU A 36 11.18 -3.63 -11.44
C GLU A 36 11.28 -2.58 -10.35
N ARG A 37 10.45 -2.68 -9.33
CA ARG A 37 10.46 -1.69 -8.25
C ARG A 37 10.97 -2.22 -6.93
N ALA A 38 11.35 -3.48 -6.90
CA ALA A 38 11.73 -4.11 -5.62
C ALA A 38 12.92 -3.41 -4.97
N ALA A 39 13.91 -3.04 -5.75
CA ALA A 39 15.09 -2.39 -5.16
C ALA A 39 14.76 -1.05 -4.54
N TYR A 40 13.90 -0.30 -5.21
CA TYR A 40 13.51 1.00 -4.68
C TYR A 40 12.68 0.83 -3.40
N ALA A 41 11.73 -0.07 -3.44
CA ALA A 41 10.87 -0.28 -2.28
C ALA A 41 11.66 -0.82 -1.09
N ARG A 42 12.58 -1.73 -1.37
CA ARG A 42 13.36 -2.33 -0.31
C ARG A 42 14.25 -1.33 0.41
N GLY A 43 14.65 -0.29 -0.25
CA GLY A 43 15.59 0.64 0.33
C GLY A 43 14.98 1.69 1.22
N ARG A 44 13.68 1.65 1.45
CA ARG A 44 13.03 2.70 2.21
C ARG A 44 12.26 2.15 3.37
N ILE A 45 12.02 3.01 4.35
CA ILE A 45 11.16 2.65 5.46
C ILE A 45 9.83 3.35 5.25
N TRP A 46 8.79 2.56 4.99
CA TRP A 46 7.47 3.09 4.72
C TRP A 46 6.60 3.12 5.97
N HIS A 47 6.87 2.22 6.90
CA HIS A 47 6.09 2.15 8.12
C HIS A 47 6.99 1.56 9.20
N ARG A 48 6.86 2.04 10.42
CA ARG A 48 7.75 1.58 11.47
C ARG A 48 7.62 0.11 11.80
N THR A 49 6.50 -0.50 11.46
CA THR A 49 6.31 -1.91 11.74
C THR A 49 6.66 -2.79 10.56
N GLN A 50 7.24 -2.23 9.52
CA GLN A 50 7.40 -2.98 8.29
C GLN A 50 8.38 -4.13 8.37
N HIS A 51 8.10 -5.11 7.57
CA HIS A 51 8.98 -6.25 7.40
C HIS A 51 9.04 -6.52 5.89
N ILE A 52 10.21 -6.78 5.36
CA ILE A 52 10.35 -7.04 3.94
C ILE A 52 10.86 -8.44 3.73
N GLU A 53 10.22 -9.17 2.82
CA GLU A 53 10.59 -10.53 2.52
C GLU A 53 10.89 -10.65 1.05
N GLU A 54 12.05 -11.16 0.69
CA GLU A 54 12.42 -11.34 -0.70
C GLU A 54 11.82 -12.63 -1.22
N GLN A 55 11.33 -12.58 -2.46
CA GLN A 55 10.75 -13.76 -3.06
C GLN A 55 11.69 -14.29 -4.12
N SER A 56 11.58 -15.57 -4.42
CA SER A 56 12.48 -16.20 -5.37
C SER A 56 12.35 -15.63 -6.78
N ASN A 57 11.19 -15.06 -7.10
CA ASN A 57 11.00 -14.51 -8.44
C ASN A 57 11.44 -13.06 -8.58
N GLY A 58 12.08 -12.52 -7.57
CA GLY A 58 12.58 -11.15 -7.63
C GLY A 58 11.64 -10.10 -7.09
N THR A 59 10.42 -10.47 -6.76
CA THR A 59 9.50 -9.52 -6.14
C THR A 59 9.78 -9.49 -4.65
N ILE A 60 9.19 -8.54 -3.94
CA ILE A 60 9.29 -8.51 -2.50
C ILE A 60 7.91 -8.33 -1.90
N LEU A 61 7.76 -8.79 -0.68
CA LEU A 61 6.55 -8.56 0.07
C LEU A 61 6.86 -7.59 1.20
N LEU A 62 6.09 -6.54 1.28
CA LEU A 62 6.18 -5.59 2.37
C LEU A 62 5.00 -5.83 3.29
N THR A 63 5.27 -6.10 4.54
CA THR A 63 4.22 -6.35 5.53
C THR A 63 4.29 -5.28 6.59
N PHE A 64 3.15 -4.77 6.99
CA PHE A 64 3.09 -3.84 8.11
C PHE A 64 1.72 -3.91 8.75
N MET A 65 1.59 -3.34 9.93
CA MET A 65 0.32 -3.33 10.65
C MET A 65 -0.23 -1.93 10.62
N CYS A 66 -1.49 -1.77 10.31
CA CYS A 66 -2.08 -0.44 10.35
C CYS A 66 -3.55 -0.50 10.66
N LYS A 67 -4.05 0.57 11.24
CA LYS A 67 -5.45 0.62 11.62
C LYS A 67 -6.32 1.21 10.55
N ASN A 68 -5.85 2.23 9.87
CA ASN A 68 -6.68 2.91 8.89
C ASN A 68 -6.20 2.56 7.50
N LEU A 69 -6.97 1.79 6.78
CA LEU A 69 -6.56 1.32 5.47
C LEU A 69 -6.77 2.34 4.36
N LEU A 70 -7.57 3.35 4.59
CA LEU A 70 -7.89 4.27 3.50
C LEU A 70 -6.68 4.95 2.88
N PRO A 71 -5.74 5.49 3.66
CA PRO A 71 -4.57 6.08 3.02
C PRO A 71 -3.73 5.07 2.26
N VAL A 72 -3.79 3.81 2.65
CA VAL A 72 -3.03 2.79 1.98
C VAL A 72 -3.53 2.57 0.55
N VAL A 73 -4.83 2.73 0.34
CA VAL A 73 -5.40 2.60 -1.00
C VAL A 73 -4.72 3.57 -1.96
N SER A 74 -4.64 4.85 -1.58
CA SER A 74 -4.02 5.84 -2.44
C SER A 74 -2.53 5.57 -2.64
N TRP A 75 -1.87 5.12 -1.58
CA TRP A 75 -0.45 4.85 -1.66
C TRP A 75 -0.17 3.69 -2.63
N VAL A 76 -1.00 2.64 -2.57
CA VAL A 76 -0.82 1.51 -3.48
C VAL A 76 -1.09 1.94 -4.92
N LEU A 77 -2.15 2.72 -5.12
CA LEU A 77 -2.49 3.15 -6.46
C LEU A 77 -1.38 3.98 -7.10
N ALA A 78 -0.63 4.70 -6.30
CA ALA A 78 0.44 5.53 -6.84
C ALA A 78 1.57 4.72 -7.47
N TRP A 79 1.69 3.45 -7.13
CA TRP A 79 2.72 2.62 -7.72
C TRP A 79 2.29 2.06 -9.08
N GLY A 80 1.03 2.26 -9.45
CA GLY A 80 0.53 1.75 -10.71
C GLY A 80 0.57 0.23 -10.73
N PRO A 81 1.13 -0.36 -11.77
CA PRO A 81 1.14 -1.82 -11.87
C PRO A 81 2.22 -2.48 -11.05
N HIS A 82 2.98 -1.71 -10.29
CA HIS A 82 4.14 -2.24 -9.61
C HIS A 82 3.91 -2.63 -8.16
N ALA A 83 2.69 -2.44 -7.66
CA ALA A 83 2.34 -2.85 -6.31
C ALA A 83 0.99 -3.54 -6.34
N ARG A 84 0.84 -4.59 -5.56
CA ARG A 84 -0.39 -5.34 -5.52
C ARG A 84 -0.69 -5.70 -4.08
N VAL A 85 -1.93 -5.53 -3.67
CA VAL A 85 -2.33 -5.90 -2.32
C VAL A 85 -2.52 -7.39 -2.24
N VAL A 86 -1.79 -8.04 -1.34
CA VAL A 86 -1.94 -9.48 -1.12
C VAL A 86 -2.96 -9.70 -0.01
N GLU A 87 -2.92 -8.87 1.02
CA GLU A 87 -3.93 -8.88 2.08
C GLU A 87 -3.96 -7.55 2.78
N PRO A 88 -5.07 -7.17 3.37
CA PRO A 88 -6.29 -7.98 3.50
C PRO A 88 -7.17 -7.85 2.25
N ILE A 89 -8.11 -8.75 2.10
CA ILE A 89 -8.94 -8.73 0.92
C ILE A 89 -9.77 -7.47 0.82
N LEU A 90 -10.18 -6.94 1.94
CA LEU A 90 -10.94 -5.70 1.94
C LEU A 90 -10.14 -4.55 1.29
N LEU A 91 -8.86 -4.48 1.57
CA LEU A 91 -8.01 -3.46 0.97
C LEU A 91 -7.86 -3.72 -0.52
N ALA A 92 -7.65 -4.98 -0.91
CA ALA A 92 -7.53 -5.32 -2.32
C ALA A 92 -8.80 -4.93 -3.08
N ASP A 93 -9.95 -5.20 -2.48
CA ASP A 93 -11.22 -4.86 -3.13
C ASP A 93 -11.37 -3.35 -3.30
N GLN A 94 -10.92 -2.58 -2.33
CA GLN A 94 -11.00 -1.13 -2.44
C GLN A 94 -10.09 -0.62 -3.54
N VAL A 95 -8.92 -1.20 -3.68
CA VAL A 95 -8.00 -0.81 -4.73
C VAL A 95 -8.59 -1.15 -6.11
N VAL A 96 -9.17 -2.34 -6.23
CA VAL A 96 -9.77 -2.75 -7.49
C VAL A 96 -10.92 -1.82 -7.86
N ASP A 97 -11.74 -1.46 -6.88
CA ASP A 97 -12.86 -0.57 -7.15
C ASP A 97 -12.38 0.79 -7.67
N GLU A 98 -11.32 1.33 -7.08
CA GLU A 98 -10.79 2.59 -7.55
C GLU A 98 -10.19 2.46 -8.94
N LEU A 99 -9.52 1.36 -9.22
CA LEU A 99 -8.97 1.14 -10.55
C LEU A 99 -10.06 1.04 -11.59
N ASP A 100 -11.13 0.35 -11.27
CA ASP A 100 -12.24 0.21 -12.21
C ASP A 100 -12.87 1.56 -12.50
N ARG A 101 -13.07 2.35 -11.46
CA ARG A 101 -13.68 3.67 -11.67
C ARG A 101 -12.75 4.60 -12.44
N ALA A 102 -11.45 4.54 -12.15
CA ALA A 102 -10.50 5.37 -12.87
C ALA A 102 -10.43 4.96 -14.34
N ARG A 103 -10.49 3.67 -14.59
CA ARG A 103 -10.39 3.18 -15.95
C ARG A 103 -11.55 3.68 -16.79
N LEU A 104 -12.72 3.82 -16.17
CA LEU A 104 -13.88 4.28 -16.92
C LEU A 104 -13.77 5.73 -17.37
N GLN A 105 -12.81 6.49 -16.82
CA GLN A 105 -12.61 7.86 -17.24
C GLN A 105 -11.87 7.93 -18.57
N TYR A 106 -11.29 6.84 -19.04
CA TYR A 106 -10.51 6.84 -20.24
C TYR A 106 -11.11 5.85 -21.24
N PRO A 107 -11.52 6.31 -22.40
CA PRO A 107 -12.12 5.40 -23.37
C PRO A 107 -11.05 4.52 -23.95
N ARG A 108 -11.46 3.33 -24.35
CA ARG A 108 -10.53 2.45 -25.01
C ARG A 108 -10.32 2.93 -26.41
N GLN A 109 -9.13 2.84 -26.90
CA GLN A 109 -8.82 3.27 -28.27
C GLN A 109 -9.03 2.16 -29.26
#